data_ea2e38d1b9f00e792dd7dd2675c53ea6
#
_entry.id   ea2e38d1b9f00e792dd7dd2675c53ea6
#
_cell.length_a   1.000
_cell.length_b   1.000
_cell.length_c   1.000
_cell.angle_alpha   90.00
_cell.angle_beta   90.00
_cell.angle_gamma   90.00
#
_symmetry.space_group_name_H-M   'P 1'
#
loop_
_entity.id
_entity.type
_entity.pdbx_description
1 polymer ?
#
loop_
_entity_poly.entity_id
_entity_poly.type
_entity_poly.pdbx_seq_one_letter_code
_entity_poly.pdbx_strand_id
1 'polypeptide(L)'
;MAQSFIIDGAPLELLDVGELALIHSNYKPMSTWILEKFYPNRPAFDRDEVPLAELNTVHDLAPLVSPHQPGKPFDTKRAAKVDFVKPAYYKPKNMVTAATSFDEALMERLRTAGIISTGSQKLSDQEKMIIAQIAVMKRNHDAIDNSILLMATELLLNGKYQLQSDDYEYNMVDYDRDASLTFTPATPWNQTGAKPVSDLELIEKRLLDANGGSSKAYLMSGKVWAALFANEEFKERFIKPYAGIAVPYKPSLNVQEDASFKGYLDDKELWVYDGTYRLKSGVKRFIPDDYFGAISDLNGSIAQCKIKNTLANGAVQKYFDRQWYNEDPSGIFLMTESAPLAVPSNKNGVCGGTGFIV
;
A
#
# COMPACT_ATOMS: atom_id res chain seq x y z
N MET A 1 3.36 -24.30 -33.94
CA MET A 1 2.04 -24.14 -34.55
C MET A 1 1.16 -23.47 -33.51
N ALA A 2 0.72 -22.23 -33.78
CA ALA A 2 -0.21 -21.54 -32.89
C ALA A 2 -1.56 -22.27 -32.96
N GLN A 3 -2.01 -22.85 -31.86
CA GLN A 3 -3.34 -23.44 -31.78
C GLN A 3 -4.34 -22.29 -31.78
N SER A 4 -5.14 -22.15 -32.81
CA SER A 4 -6.23 -21.19 -32.87
C SER A 4 -7.51 -21.85 -32.40
N PHE A 5 -8.14 -21.28 -31.40
CA PHE A 5 -9.52 -21.63 -31.01
C PHE A 5 -10.50 -21.04 -32.01
N ILE A 6 -11.46 -21.80 -32.48
CA ILE A 6 -12.47 -21.33 -33.42
C ILE A 6 -13.78 -21.09 -32.64
N ILE A 7 -14.27 -19.85 -32.64
CA ILE A 7 -15.59 -19.47 -32.12
C ILE A 7 -16.36 -18.83 -33.26
N ASP A 8 -17.59 -19.25 -33.50
CA ASP A 8 -18.43 -18.79 -34.62
C ASP A 8 -17.77 -18.88 -36.01
N GLY A 9 -16.87 -19.87 -36.21
CA GLY A 9 -16.19 -20.11 -37.49
C GLY A 9 -14.98 -19.20 -37.74
N ALA A 10 -14.61 -18.31 -36.82
CA ALA A 10 -13.42 -17.47 -36.89
C ALA A 10 -12.37 -17.87 -35.82
N PRO A 11 -11.06 -17.84 -36.13
CA PRO A 11 -10.04 -18.08 -35.13
C PRO A 11 -10.04 -16.97 -34.10
N LEU A 12 -10.10 -17.35 -32.82
CA LEU A 12 -9.92 -16.40 -31.71
C LEU A 12 -8.43 -16.06 -31.62
N GLU A 13 -8.07 -14.83 -31.89
CA GLU A 13 -6.72 -14.34 -31.68
C GLU A 13 -6.51 -14.05 -30.17
N LEU A 14 -5.42 -14.56 -29.61
CA LEU A 14 -5.01 -14.19 -28.27
C LEU A 14 -4.49 -12.76 -28.28
N LEU A 15 -4.89 -11.96 -27.28
CA LEU A 15 -4.36 -10.63 -27.09
C LEU A 15 -2.84 -10.70 -26.88
N ASP A 16 -2.09 -9.86 -27.55
CA ASP A 16 -0.65 -9.76 -27.35
C ASP A 16 -0.33 -9.09 -26.00
N VAL A 17 0.91 -9.31 -25.52
CA VAL A 17 1.38 -8.70 -24.25
C VAL A 17 1.25 -7.17 -24.29
N GLY A 18 1.46 -6.56 -25.46
CA GLY A 18 1.28 -5.11 -25.66
C GLY A 18 -0.18 -4.67 -25.53
N GLU A 19 -1.12 -5.42 -26.08
CA GLU A 19 -2.56 -5.16 -25.98
C GLU A 19 -3.08 -5.34 -24.56
N LEU A 20 -2.57 -6.35 -23.84
CA LEU A 20 -2.84 -6.56 -22.42
C LEU A 20 -2.33 -5.39 -21.56
N ALA A 21 -1.16 -4.84 -21.88
CA ALA A 21 -0.62 -3.66 -21.22
C ALA A 21 -1.44 -2.38 -21.47
N LEU A 22 -2.03 -2.24 -22.67
CA LEU A 22 -2.93 -1.11 -22.98
C LEU A 22 -4.23 -1.16 -22.18
N ILE A 23 -4.78 -2.34 -21.91
CA ILE A 23 -5.95 -2.52 -21.04
C ILE A 23 -5.65 -2.00 -19.64
N HIS A 24 -4.43 -2.28 -19.14
CA HIS A 24 -3.98 -1.80 -17.85
C HIS A 24 -3.88 -0.27 -17.78
N SER A 25 -3.44 0.41 -18.83
CA SER A 25 -3.26 1.88 -18.84
C SER A 25 -4.56 2.65 -18.60
N ASN A 26 -5.72 2.06 -18.93
CA ASN A 26 -7.05 2.65 -18.77
C ASN A 26 -7.74 2.26 -17.45
N TYR A 27 -7.07 1.48 -16.61
CA TYR A 27 -7.62 0.98 -15.36
C TYR A 27 -7.36 1.94 -14.20
N LYS A 28 -8.41 2.33 -13.47
CA LYS A 28 -8.31 3.07 -12.21
C LYS A 28 -8.33 2.08 -11.05
N PRO A 29 -7.21 1.90 -10.32
CA PRO A 29 -7.14 0.97 -9.21
C PRO A 29 -8.09 1.37 -8.07
N MET A 30 -8.46 0.40 -7.22
CA MET A 30 -9.14 0.66 -5.96
C MET A 30 -8.33 1.62 -5.08
N SER A 31 -8.95 2.18 -4.04
CA SER A 31 -8.35 3.18 -3.16
C SER A 31 -6.88 2.89 -2.84
N THR A 32 -5.99 3.68 -3.43
CA THR A 32 -4.53 3.58 -3.26
C THR A 32 -4.00 4.69 -2.35
N TRP A 33 -4.89 5.34 -1.60
CA TRP A 33 -4.55 6.53 -0.81
C TRP A 33 -3.34 6.32 0.10
N ILE A 34 -3.25 5.19 0.83
CA ILE A 34 -2.08 4.89 1.68
C ILE A 34 -0.81 4.81 0.82
N LEU A 35 -0.88 4.17 -0.35
CA LEU A 35 0.26 4.03 -1.25
C LEU A 35 0.70 5.36 -1.87
N GLU A 36 -0.26 6.23 -2.18
CA GLU A 36 0.01 7.56 -2.76
C GLU A 36 0.54 8.54 -1.69
N LYS A 37 -0.03 8.48 -0.49
CA LYS A 37 0.32 9.40 0.59
C LYS A 37 1.64 9.05 1.27
N PHE A 38 1.87 7.75 1.59
CA PHE A 38 3.02 7.31 2.39
C PHE A 38 4.10 6.61 1.58
N TYR A 39 3.79 6.13 0.38
CA TYR A 39 4.71 5.42 -0.51
C TYR A 39 4.64 5.96 -1.94
N PRO A 40 4.96 7.25 -2.18
CA PRO A 40 4.82 7.85 -3.51
C PRO A 40 5.84 7.33 -4.53
N ASN A 41 6.97 6.81 -4.08
CA ASN A 41 8.08 6.42 -4.95
C ASN A 41 7.89 4.99 -5.49
N ARG A 42 8.31 4.78 -6.76
CA ARG A 42 8.21 3.49 -7.47
C ARG A 42 9.55 3.14 -8.12
N PRO A 43 10.62 2.90 -7.33
CA PRO A 43 11.91 2.53 -7.90
C PRO A 43 11.85 1.14 -8.53
N ALA A 44 12.63 0.95 -9.61
CA ALA A 44 12.77 -0.32 -10.31
C ALA A 44 14.15 -0.93 -10.00
N PHE A 45 14.18 -2.22 -9.66
CA PHE A 45 15.40 -2.96 -9.36
C PHE A 45 15.51 -4.22 -10.23
N ASP A 46 16.51 -4.24 -11.10
CA ASP A 46 16.84 -5.41 -11.93
C ASP A 46 17.69 -6.42 -11.16
N ARG A 47 17.23 -6.82 -9.96
CA ARG A 47 17.90 -7.78 -9.08
C ARG A 47 16.87 -8.65 -8.38
N ASP A 48 17.30 -9.86 -7.99
CA ASP A 48 16.47 -10.81 -7.24
C ASP A 48 16.29 -10.40 -5.77
N GLU A 49 17.20 -9.59 -5.24
CA GLU A 49 17.19 -9.08 -3.87
C GLU A 49 17.51 -7.59 -3.90
N VAL A 50 16.83 -6.82 -3.07
CA VAL A 50 17.03 -5.37 -2.95
C VAL A 50 18.02 -5.10 -1.82
N PRO A 51 19.16 -4.45 -2.08
CA PRO A 51 20.06 -4.03 -1.03
C PRO A 51 19.45 -2.83 -0.30
N LEU A 52 19.19 -2.98 0.98
CA LEU A 52 18.79 -1.90 1.87
C LEU A 52 20.03 -1.38 2.57
N ALA A 53 20.54 -0.22 2.15
CA ALA A 53 21.61 0.46 2.84
C ALA A 53 20.99 1.33 3.95
N GLU A 54 21.21 0.95 5.20
CA GLU A 54 20.95 1.86 6.32
C GLU A 54 21.99 2.98 6.29
N LEU A 55 21.59 4.16 5.82
CA LEU A 55 22.29 5.38 6.08
C LEU A 55 21.90 5.85 7.50
N ASN A 56 22.63 5.37 8.51
CA ASN A 56 22.54 5.96 9.83
C ASN A 56 23.02 7.42 9.75
N THR A 57 22.09 8.34 9.61
CA THR A 57 22.34 9.78 9.73
C THR A 57 22.52 10.16 11.20
N VAL A 58 23.56 9.66 11.84
CA VAL A 58 24.04 10.26 13.08
C VAL A 58 24.73 11.56 12.68
N HIS A 59 24.23 12.67 13.16
CA HIS A 59 24.86 14.00 12.94
C HIS A 59 26.09 14.11 13.84
N ASP A 60 27.22 13.57 13.40
CA ASP A 60 28.47 13.70 14.13
C ASP A 60 29.00 15.14 14.00
N LEU A 61 29.39 15.70 15.13
CA LEU A 61 30.00 17.01 15.14
C LEU A 61 31.48 16.89 14.65
N ALA A 62 31.91 17.82 13.80
CA ALA A 62 33.29 17.89 13.36
C ALA A 62 34.22 18.11 14.58
N PRO A 63 35.37 17.39 14.66
CA PRO A 63 36.31 17.56 15.73
C PRO A 63 36.91 18.98 15.69
N LEU A 64 36.83 19.68 16.81
CA LEU A 64 37.45 20.99 16.96
C LEU A 64 38.96 20.84 17.15
N VAL A 65 39.76 21.52 16.34
CA VAL A 65 41.22 21.53 16.42
C VAL A 65 41.72 22.96 16.40
N SER A 66 42.86 23.19 17.06
CA SER A 66 43.55 24.48 16.99
C SER A 66 44.09 24.72 15.56
N PRO A 67 44.08 25.97 15.04
CA PRO A 67 44.61 26.29 13.71
C PRO A 67 46.03 25.84 13.45
N HIS A 68 46.82 25.64 14.50
CA HIS A 68 48.25 25.21 14.43
C HIS A 68 48.45 23.72 14.68
N GLN A 69 47.37 22.94 14.85
CA GLN A 69 47.47 21.49 15.02
C GLN A 69 47.02 20.77 13.76
N PRO A 70 47.62 19.59 13.46
CA PRO A 70 47.14 18.76 12.36
C PRO A 70 45.72 18.34 12.60
N GLY A 71 44.92 18.24 11.53
CA GLY A 71 43.54 17.78 11.58
C GLY A 71 43.42 16.39 12.24
N LYS A 72 42.40 16.20 13.08
CA LYS A 72 42.12 14.89 13.66
C LYS A 72 41.38 14.04 12.62
N PRO A 73 41.75 12.77 12.44
CA PRO A 73 41.02 11.88 11.57
C PRO A 73 39.57 11.75 12.08
N PHE A 74 38.63 12.02 11.19
CA PHE A 74 37.22 11.83 11.43
C PHE A 74 36.87 10.40 11.02
N ASP A 75 36.27 9.63 11.92
CA ASP A 75 35.97 8.24 11.63
C ASP A 75 34.81 8.16 10.63
N THR A 76 35.15 7.93 9.36
CA THR A 76 34.18 7.75 8.29
C THR A 76 33.72 6.29 8.13
N LYS A 77 34.20 5.40 8.99
CA LYS A 77 33.82 3.99 9.00
C LYS A 77 32.43 3.82 9.61
N ARG A 78 31.44 4.40 8.97
CA ARG A 78 30.06 3.96 9.18
C ARG A 78 29.94 2.61 8.49
N ALA A 79 29.81 1.57 9.28
CA ALA A 79 29.40 0.29 8.76
C ALA A 79 27.97 0.46 8.20
N ALA A 80 27.88 0.72 6.90
CA ALA A 80 26.63 0.59 6.20
C ALA A 80 26.28 -0.91 6.28
N LYS A 81 25.39 -1.26 7.19
CA LYS A 81 24.81 -2.60 7.20
C LYS A 81 23.93 -2.68 5.97
N VAL A 82 24.34 -3.45 4.99
CA VAL A 82 23.55 -3.72 3.80
C VAL A 82 22.82 -5.04 4.05
N ASP A 83 21.56 -4.96 4.34
CA ASP A 83 20.71 -6.13 4.41
C ASP A 83 20.05 -6.37 3.03
N PHE A 84 20.04 -7.60 2.58
CA PHE A 84 19.39 -8.00 1.34
C PHE A 84 18.01 -8.54 1.65
N VAL A 85 16.98 -7.94 1.04
CA VAL A 85 15.60 -8.34 1.24
C VAL A 85 15.01 -8.88 -0.06
N LYS A 86 14.37 -10.05 0.04
CA LYS A 86 13.66 -10.67 -1.07
C LYS A 86 12.28 -10.00 -1.24
N PRO A 87 11.90 -9.60 -2.48
CA PRO A 87 10.57 -9.08 -2.75
C PRO A 87 9.51 -10.16 -2.57
N ALA A 88 8.28 -9.73 -2.27
CA ALA A 88 7.12 -10.59 -2.40
C ALA A 88 6.95 -11.01 -3.87
N TYR A 89 6.39 -12.21 -4.10
CA TYR A 89 6.09 -12.65 -5.46
C TYR A 89 4.64 -13.10 -5.55
N TYR A 90 3.82 -12.32 -6.25
CA TYR A 90 2.41 -12.61 -6.45
C TYR A 90 2.18 -13.18 -7.84
N LYS A 91 1.34 -14.23 -7.93
CA LYS A 91 1.09 -14.95 -9.16
C LYS A 91 -0.36 -15.46 -9.26
N PRO A 92 -1.37 -14.57 -9.20
CA PRO A 92 -2.75 -14.98 -9.38
C PRO A 92 -2.94 -15.58 -10.79
N LYS A 93 -3.63 -16.73 -10.84
CA LYS A 93 -3.96 -17.47 -12.05
C LYS A 93 -5.44 -17.81 -12.04
N ASN A 94 -6.15 -17.44 -13.08
CA ASN A 94 -7.56 -17.76 -13.26
C ASN A 94 -7.81 -18.30 -14.66
N MET A 95 -8.89 -19.03 -14.83
CA MET A 95 -9.29 -19.60 -16.12
C MET A 95 -10.65 -19.04 -16.55
N VAL A 96 -10.74 -18.64 -17.81
CA VAL A 96 -11.98 -18.28 -18.49
C VAL A 96 -12.40 -19.46 -19.34
N THR A 97 -13.60 -19.99 -19.07
CA THR A 97 -14.23 -21.06 -19.85
C THR A 97 -15.40 -20.52 -20.65
N ALA A 98 -15.88 -21.24 -21.64
CA ALA A 98 -17.08 -20.87 -22.39
C ALA A 98 -18.29 -20.63 -21.46
N ALA A 99 -18.46 -21.47 -20.43
CA ALA A 99 -19.53 -21.31 -19.45
C ALA A 99 -19.48 -19.97 -18.69
N THR A 100 -18.26 -19.51 -18.35
CA THR A 100 -18.08 -18.20 -17.68
C THR A 100 -18.24 -17.02 -18.62
N SER A 101 -17.91 -17.14 -19.88
CA SER A 101 -18.04 -16.06 -20.88
C SER A 101 -19.48 -15.82 -21.32
N PHE A 102 -20.34 -16.86 -21.27
CA PHE A 102 -21.74 -16.76 -21.66
C PHE A 102 -22.71 -16.48 -20.51
N ASP A 103 -22.20 -16.21 -19.31
CA ASP A 103 -23.02 -15.82 -18.15
C ASP A 103 -23.56 -14.40 -18.34
N GLU A 104 -24.86 -14.30 -18.65
CA GLU A 104 -25.55 -13.01 -18.83
C GLU A 104 -25.53 -12.15 -17.55
N ALA A 105 -25.54 -12.78 -16.36
CA ALA A 105 -25.46 -12.05 -15.11
C ALA A 105 -24.09 -11.39 -14.92
N LEU A 106 -23.01 -12.03 -15.38
CA LEU A 106 -21.67 -11.44 -15.41
C LEU A 106 -21.62 -10.27 -16.38
N MET A 107 -22.17 -10.42 -17.59
CA MET A 107 -22.21 -9.37 -18.60
C MET A 107 -22.98 -8.14 -18.13
N GLU A 108 -24.12 -8.33 -17.44
CA GLU A 108 -24.89 -7.21 -16.88
C GLU A 108 -24.14 -6.48 -15.77
N ARG A 109 -23.44 -7.21 -14.90
CA ARG A 109 -22.54 -6.61 -13.88
C ARG A 109 -21.42 -5.80 -14.50
N LEU A 110 -20.83 -6.26 -15.60
CA LEU A 110 -19.77 -5.56 -16.32
C LEU A 110 -20.28 -4.29 -17.03
N ARG A 111 -21.53 -4.31 -17.52
CA ARG A 111 -22.22 -3.11 -18.03
C ARG A 111 -22.47 -2.09 -16.92
N THR A 112 -23.01 -2.54 -15.79
CA THR A 112 -23.27 -1.68 -14.63
C THR A 112 -21.99 -1.07 -14.08
N ALA A 113 -20.87 -1.81 -14.14
CA ALA A 113 -19.54 -1.32 -13.75
C ALA A 113 -18.88 -0.38 -14.79
N GLY A 114 -19.55 -0.12 -15.93
CA GLY A 114 -19.03 0.76 -16.99
C GLY A 114 -17.85 0.19 -17.79
N ILE A 115 -17.61 -1.12 -17.67
CA ILE A 115 -16.53 -1.80 -18.41
C ILE A 115 -16.96 -2.07 -19.84
N ILE A 116 -18.25 -2.23 -20.08
CA ILE A 116 -18.85 -2.43 -21.41
C ILE A 116 -19.67 -1.20 -21.77
N SER A 117 -19.45 -0.66 -22.97
CA SER A 117 -20.26 0.43 -23.53
C SER A 117 -21.72 -0.02 -23.73
N THR A 118 -22.67 0.78 -23.31
CA THR A 118 -24.12 0.53 -23.37
C THR A 118 -24.68 0.66 -24.80
N GLY A 119 -24.12 -0.08 -25.74
CA GLY A 119 -24.77 -0.21 -27.06
C GLY A 119 -25.84 -1.32 -27.03
N SER A 120 -27.01 -1.08 -27.63
CA SER A 120 -28.13 -2.05 -27.72
C SER A 120 -27.87 -3.23 -28.66
N GLN A 121 -26.66 -3.38 -29.19
CA GLN A 121 -26.28 -4.52 -30.02
C GLN A 121 -25.99 -5.75 -29.16
N LYS A 122 -26.49 -6.91 -29.60
CA LYS A 122 -26.10 -8.20 -29.02
C LYS A 122 -24.61 -8.42 -29.29
N LEU A 123 -23.82 -8.58 -28.23
CA LEU A 123 -22.40 -8.93 -28.31
C LEU A 123 -22.24 -10.29 -28.97
N SER A 124 -21.31 -10.43 -29.88
CA SER A 124 -20.88 -11.71 -30.43
C SER A 124 -20.22 -12.57 -29.32
N ASP A 125 -20.16 -13.87 -29.50
CA ASP A 125 -19.55 -14.75 -28.51
C ASP A 125 -18.05 -14.51 -28.36
N GLN A 126 -17.37 -14.04 -29.42
CA GLN A 126 -15.98 -13.58 -29.36
C GLN A 126 -15.82 -12.32 -28.47
N GLU A 127 -16.68 -11.31 -28.64
CA GLU A 127 -16.64 -10.11 -27.80
C GLU A 127 -16.89 -10.44 -26.32
N LYS A 128 -17.84 -11.36 -26.03
CA LYS A 128 -18.10 -11.81 -24.66
C LYS A 128 -16.86 -12.49 -24.05
N MET A 129 -16.15 -13.31 -24.84
CA MET A 129 -14.93 -13.98 -24.39
C MET A 129 -13.82 -12.99 -24.07
N ILE A 130 -13.59 -11.98 -24.93
CA ILE A 130 -12.61 -10.91 -24.72
C ILE A 130 -12.96 -10.11 -23.46
N ILE A 131 -14.22 -9.74 -23.29
CA ILE A 131 -14.70 -9.02 -22.11
C ILE A 131 -14.47 -9.83 -20.83
N ALA A 132 -14.76 -11.13 -20.85
CA ALA A 132 -14.51 -12.02 -19.71
C ALA A 132 -13.01 -12.10 -19.37
N GLN A 133 -12.13 -12.14 -20.36
CA GLN A 133 -10.68 -12.10 -20.16
C GLN A 133 -10.23 -10.80 -19.50
N ILE A 134 -10.71 -9.65 -20.00
CA ILE A 134 -10.43 -8.33 -19.43
C ILE A 134 -10.89 -8.26 -17.96
N ALA A 135 -12.09 -8.76 -17.66
CA ALA A 135 -12.63 -8.78 -16.30
C ALA A 135 -11.80 -9.64 -15.33
N VAL A 136 -11.34 -10.80 -15.80
CA VAL A 136 -10.48 -11.68 -15.01
C VAL A 136 -9.10 -11.06 -14.78
N MET A 137 -8.53 -10.45 -15.81
CA MET A 137 -7.24 -9.77 -15.68
C MET A 137 -7.31 -8.60 -14.70
N LYS A 138 -8.36 -7.77 -14.80
CA LYS A 138 -8.63 -6.72 -13.83
C LYS A 138 -8.69 -7.28 -12.40
N ARG A 139 -9.40 -8.38 -12.19
CA ARG A 139 -9.46 -9.03 -10.88
C ARG A 139 -8.09 -9.48 -10.38
N ASN A 140 -7.21 -9.96 -11.26
CA ASN A 140 -5.84 -10.33 -10.89
C ASN A 140 -5.03 -9.10 -10.46
N HIS A 141 -5.15 -7.97 -11.19
CA HIS A 141 -4.51 -6.72 -10.83
C HIS A 141 -5.01 -6.18 -9.48
N ASP A 142 -6.34 -6.17 -9.26
CA ASP A 142 -6.94 -5.77 -7.99
C ASP A 142 -6.44 -6.61 -6.82
N ALA A 143 -6.32 -7.92 -7.01
CA ALA A 143 -5.83 -8.82 -5.97
C ALA A 143 -4.36 -8.52 -5.61
N ILE A 144 -3.53 -8.22 -6.61
CA ILE A 144 -2.13 -7.83 -6.39
C ILE A 144 -2.06 -6.47 -5.67
N ASP A 145 -2.83 -5.48 -6.12
CA ASP A 145 -2.85 -4.14 -5.53
C ASP A 145 -3.31 -4.17 -4.07
N ASN A 146 -4.34 -4.96 -3.76
CA ASN A 146 -4.78 -5.18 -2.38
C ASN A 146 -3.69 -5.84 -1.52
N SER A 147 -2.92 -6.77 -2.09
CA SER A 147 -1.80 -7.40 -1.38
C SER A 147 -0.65 -6.43 -1.16
N ILE A 148 -0.35 -5.57 -2.13
CA ILE A 148 0.65 -4.49 -1.99
C ILE A 148 0.20 -3.48 -0.93
N LEU A 149 -1.08 -3.10 -0.93
CA LEU A 149 -1.65 -2.19 0.06
C LEU A 149 -1.58 -2.78 1.47
N LEU A 150 -1.90 -4.07 1.63
CA LEU A 150 -1.79 -4.77 2.91
C LEU A 150 -0.34 -4.78 3.41
N MET A 151 0.61 -5.18 2.55
CA MET A 151 2.03 -5.20 2.87
C MET A 151 2.54 -3.80 3.30
N ALA A 152 2.18 -2.76 2.55
CA ALA A 152 2.56 -1.39 2.85
C ALA A 152 1.92 -0.87 4.15
N THR A 153 0.67 -1.27 4.41
CA THR A 153 -0.02 -0.90 5.65
C THR A 153 0.58 -1.61 6.86
N GLU A 154 0.83 -2.90 6.80
CA GLU A 154 1.49 -3.64 7.89
C GLU A 154 2.87 -3.06 8.21
N LEU A 155 3.65 -2.71 7.16
CA LEU A 155 4.92 -2.03 7.33
C LEU A 155 4.76 -0.67 8.04
N LEU A 156 3.78 0.13 7.63
CA LEU A 156 3.50 1.43 8.24
C LEU A 156 3.12 1.28 9.72
N LEU A 157 2.22 0.33 10.03
CA LEU A 157 1.73 0.12 11.39
C LEU A 157 2.80 -0.47 12.31
N ASN A 158 3.51 -1.50 11.86
CA ASN A 158 4.34 -2.36 12.71
C ASN A 158 5.85 -2.25 12.44
N GLY A 159 6.29 -1.56 11.37
CA GLY A 159 7.69 -1.53 10.94
C GLY A 159 8.18 -2.85 10.32
N LYS A 160 7.28 -3.81 10.17
CA LYS A 160 7.52 -5.14 9.61
C LYS A 160 6.28 -5.71 8.95
N TYR A 161 6.45 -6.65 8.05
CA TYR A 161 5.35 -7.42 7.48
C TYR A 161 5.76 -8.87 7.25
N GLN A 162 4.76 -9.75 7.24
CA GLN A 162 4.95 -11.17 7.07
C GLN A 162 4.44 -11.63 5.72
N LEU A 163 5.28 -12.33 4.97
CA LEU A 163 4.91 -13.01 3.74
C LEU A 163 4.74 -14.50 4.06
N GLN A 164 3.50 -14.98 4.00
CA GLN A 164 3.18 -16.38 4.22
C GLN A 164 2.03 -16.80 3.31
N SER A 165 2.21 -17.96 2.67
CA SER A 165 1.13 -18.72 2.03
C SER A 165 1.43 -20.21 2.12
N ASP A 166 0.44 -21.05 1.74
CA ASP A 166 0.59 -22.51 1.80
C ASP A 166 1.79 -23.01 0.97
N ASP A 167 2.12 -22.31 -0.14
CA ASP A 167 3.18 -22.65 -1.09
C ASP A 167 4.38 -21.68 -1.03
N TYR A 168 4.43 -20.78 -0.04
CA TYR A 168 5.49 -19.78 0.08
C TYR A 168 6.20 -19.93 1.41
N GLU A 169 7.54 -20.01 1.37
CA GLU A 169 8.35 -20.04 2.58
C GLU A 169 8.03 -18.82 3.46
N TYR A 170 7.87 -19.07 4.76
CA TYR A 170 7.73 -18.01 5.74
C TYR A 170 8.88 -17.01 5.62
N ASN A 171 8.58 -15.80 5.26
CA ASN A 171 9.54 -14.70 5.20
C ASN A 171 8.99 -13.49 5.95
N MET A 172 9.66 -13.11 7.03
CA MET A 172 9.38 -11.88 7.74
C MET A 172 10.36 -10.82 7.26
N VAL A 173 9.83 -9.73 6.76
CA VAL A 173 10.61 -8.53 6.44
C VAL A 173 10.47 -7.59 7.62
N ASP A 174 11.54 -7.45 8.42
CA ASP A 174 11.62 -6.57 9.58
C ASP A 174 12.69 -5.50 9.31
N TYR A 175 12.29 -4.23 9.42
CA TYR A 175 13.18 -3.09 9.24
C TYR A 175 13.80 -2.62 10.55
N ASP A 176 13.63 -3.39 11.63
CA ASP A 176 14.26 -3.14 12.92
C ASP A 176 13.90 -1.75 13.48
N ARG A 177 12.58 -1.43 13.45
CA ARG A 177 12.05 -0.19 14.02
C ARG A 177 12.29 -0.16 15.52
N ASP A 178 12.72 0.97 16.06
CA ASP A 178 12.94 1.13 17.50
C ASP A 178 11.69 0.74 18.31
N ALA A 179 11.87 -0.14 19.29
CA ALA A 179 10.79 -0.67 20.11
C ALA A 179 10.06 0.43 20.93
N SER A 180 10.73 1.54 21.25
CA SER A 180 10.14 2.69 21.94
C SER A 180 9.03 3.37 21.13
N LEU A 181 9.02 3.18 19.81
CA LEU A 181 8.02 3.74 18.89
C LEU A 181 6.71 2.95 18.86
N THR A 182 6.66 1.78 19.49
CA THR A 182 5.39 1.11 19.76
C THR A 182 4.76 1.73 21.01
N PHE A 183 3.66 2.45 20.82
CA PHE A 183 2.99 3.18 21.89
C PHE A 183 1.58 2.64 22.14
N THR A 184 1.26 2.43 23.42
CA THR A 184 -0.10 2.14 23.89
C THR A 184 -0.39 3.09 25.05
N PRO A 185 -1.50 3.81 25.05
CA PRO A 185 -1.85 4.73 26.13
C PRO A 185 -2.10 3.97 27.43
N ALA A 186 -1.74 4.57 28.56
CA ALA A 186 -1.99 3.96 29.88
C ALA A 186 -3.49 3.83 30.20
N THR A 187 -4.28 4.78 29.68
CA THR A 187 -5.75 4.75 29.77
C THR A 187 -6.32 4.94 28.37
N PRO A 188 -7.13 4.00 27.87
CA PRO A 188 -7.79 4.16 26.55
C PRO A 188 -8.57 5.46 26.45
N TRP A 189 -8.53 6.10 25.29
CA TRP A 189 -9.08 7.45 25.09
C TRP A 189 -10.61 7.56 25.21
N ASN A 190 -11.30 6.43 25.14
CA ASN A 190 -12.75 6.35 25.39
C ASN A 190 -13.10 6.13 26.88
N GLN A 191 -12.11 6.12 27.80
CA GLN A 191 -12.33 5.94 29.23
C GLN A 191 -12.17 7.25 30.00
N THR A 192 -12.82 7.30 31.16
CA THR A 192 -12.73 8.44 32.08
C THR A 192 -11.30 8.60 32.62
N GLY A 193 -10.79 9.84 32.57
CA GLY A 193 -9.42 10.14 33.00
C GLY A 193 -8.35 9.98 31.95
N ALA A 194 -8.70 9.63 30.71
CA ALA A 194 -7.78 9.62 29.59
C ALA A 194 -7.23 11.03 29.29
N LYS A 195 -5.97 11.10 28.90
CA LYS A 195 -5.25 12.34 28.58
C LYS A 195 -4.68 12.30 27.15
N PRO A 196 -5.51 12.35 26.11
CA PRO A 196 -5.07 12.21 24.73
C PRO A 196 -4.01 13.24 24.34
N VAL A 197 -4.13 14.48 24.78
CA VAL A 197 -3.18 15.54 24.44
C VAL A 197 -1.78 15.26 24.99
N SER A 198 -1.70 14.81 26.25
CA SER A 198 -0.42 14.42 26.86
C SER A 198 0.20 13.20 26.18
N ASP A 199 -0.64 12.25 25.72
CA ASP A 199 -0.17 11.08 24.97
C ASP A 199 0.38 11.48 23.60
N LEU A 200 -0.25 12.44 22.91
CA LEU A 200 0.27 13.00 21.66
C LEU A 200 1.63 13.66 21.84
N GLU A 201 1.83 14.45 22.90
CA GLU A 201 3.11 15.08 23.21
C GLU A 201 4.19 14.02 23.52
N LEU A 202 3.83 12.95 24.21
CA LEU A 202 4.74 11.83 24.48
C LEU A 202 5.12 11.07 23.21
N ILE A 203 4.18 10.85 22.29
CA ILE A 203 4.41 10.23 20.98
C ILE A 203 5.39 11.07 20.15
N GLU A 204 5.20 12.40 20.10
CA GLU A 204 6.10 13.32 19.40
C GLU A 204 7.51 13.26 19.98
N LYS A 205 7.63 13.27 21.31
CA LYS A 205 8.91 13.15 21.98
C LYS A 205 9.63 11.86 21.61
N ARG A 206 8.92 10.72 21.63
CA ARG A 206 9.51 9.42 21.25
C ARG A 206 10.00 9.40 19.80
N LEU A 207 9.24 10.01 18.87
CA LEU A 207 9.66 10.14 17.47
C LEU A 207 10.98 10.93 17.35
N LEU A 208 11.10 12.04 18.07
CA LEU A 208 12.32 12.85 18.07
C LEU A 208 13.50 12.10 18.70
N ASP A 209 13.28 11.46 19.85
CA ASP A 209 14.31 10.71 20.57
C ASP A 209 14.87 9.53 19.75
N ALA A 210 14.02 8.90 18.93
CA ALA A 210 14.39 7.79 18.05
C ALA A 210 14.91 8.25 16.66
N ASN A 211 15.19 9.53 16.45
CA ASN A 211 15.56 10.11 15.14
C ASN A 211 14.52 9.90 14.04
N GLY A 212 13.25 9.75 14.42
CA GLY A 212 12.12 9.61 13.50
C GLY A 212 11.73 10.94 12.84
N GLY A 213 12.11 12.06 13.44
CA GLY A 213 11.71 13.42 13.03
C GLY A 213 10.37 13.84 13.63
N SER A 214 9.95 15.07 13.39
CA SER A 214 8.63 15.57 13.81
C SER A 214 7.53 14.98 12.96
N SER A 215 6.38 14.63 13.54
CA SER A 215 5.25 14.10 12.78
C SER A 215 4.67 15.15 11.83
N LYS A 216 4.19 14.69 10.67
CA LYS A 216 3.48 15.51 9.67
C LYS A 216 2.01 15.14 9.57
N ALA A 217 1.69 13.89 9.89
CA ALA A 217 0.32 13.39 9.82
C ALA A 217 0.02 12.43 10.97
N TYR A 218 -1.20 12.46 11.43
CA TYR A 218 -1.78 11.45 12.31
C TYR A 218 -2.74 10.59 11.53
N LEU A 219 -2.61 9.27 11.69
CA LEU A 219 -3.44 8.27 11.04
C LEU A 219 -4.15 7.43 12.10
N MET A 220 -5.46 7.31 11.96
CA MET A 220 -6.29 6.62 12.95
C MET A 220 -7.52 6.00 12.32
N SER A 221 -8.18 5.10 13.07
CA SER A 221 -9.50 4.57 12.72
C SER A 221 -10.61 5.59 13.03
N GLY A 222 -11.79 5.39 12.43
CA GLY A 222 -12.97 6.22 12.72
C GLY A 222 -13.39 6.15 14.19
N LYS A 223 -13.20 5.00 14.86
CA LYS A 223 -13.54 4.84 16.28
C LYS A 223 -12.60 5.62 17.20
N VAL A 224 -11.28 5.57 16.92
CA VAL A 224 -10.29 6.35 17.68
C VAL A 224 -10.52 7.85 17.47
N TRP A 225 -10.84 8.27 16.24
CA TRP A 225 -11.22 9.67 15.97
C TRP A 225 -12.41 10.11 16.81
N ALA A 226 -13.46 9.29 16.91
CA ALA A 226 -14.64 9.62 17.72
C ALA A 226 -14.29 9.79 19.21
N ALA A 227 -13.43 8.92 19.75
CA ALA A 227 -12.95 9.01 21.12
C ALA A 227 -12.08 10.25 21.34
N LEU A 228 -11.16 10.55 20.43
CA LEU A 228 -10.30 11.73 20.48
C LEU A 228 -11.12 13.02 20.42
N PHE A 229 -12.09 13.09 19.50
CA PHE A 229 -12.97 14.25 19.34
C PHE A 229 -13.98 14.43 20.50
N ALA A 230 -14.21 13.39 21.30
CA ALA A 230 -15.04 13.52 22.53
C ALA A 230 -14.30 14.25 23.66
N ASN A 231 -12.97 14.33 23.62
CA ASN A 231 -12.15 14.97 24.65
C ASN A 231 -12.21 16.50 24.51
N GLU A 232 -12.54 17.21 25.62
CA GLU A 232 -12.72 18.66 25.60
C GLU A 232 -11.41 19.41 25.38
N GLU A 233 -10.31 18.96 26.00
CA GLU A 233 -8.99 19.57 25.83
C GLU A 233 -8.52 19.50 24.36
N PHE A 234 -8.75 18.36 23.71
CA PHE A 234 -8.48 18.21 22.28
C PHE A 234 -9.33 19.15 21.43
N LYS A 235 -10.64 19.24 21.72
CA LYS A 235 -11.54 20.16 21.01
C LYS A 235 -11.09 21.60 21.12
N GLU A 236 -10.67 22.02 22.31
CA GLU A 236 -10.19 23.39 22.51
C GLU A 236 -8.95 23.69 21.65
N ARG A 237 -8.01 22.75 21.52
CA ARG A 237 -6.84 22.93 20.66
C ARG A 237 -7.19 22.86 19.17
N PHE A 238 -8.11 21.97 18.81
CA PHE A 238 -8.55 21.78 17.43
C PHE A 238 -9.44 22.92 16.91
N ILE A 239 -10.31 23.50 17.75
CA ILE A 239 -11.28 24.55 17.37
C ILE A 239 -10.69 25.95 17.50
N LYS A 240 -9.62 26.16 18.29
CA LYS A 240 -9.02 27.49 18.41
C LYS A 240 -8.60 27.98 17.04
N PRO A 241 -9.31 29.00 16.47
CA PRO A 241 -8.81 29.64 15.27
C PRO A 241 -7.46 30.24 15.61
N TYR A 242 -6.44 29.91 14.89
CA TYR A 242 -5.16 30.62 14.91
C TYR A 242 -5.48 32.09 14.72
N ALA A 243 -5.05 32.92 15.65
CA ALA A 243 -5.46 34.32 15.81
C ALA A 243 -5.68 35.05 14.47
N GLY A 244 -6.96 35.25 14.11
CA GLY A 244 -7.37 36.10 12.99
C GLY A 244 -7.45 35.44 11.59
N ILE A 245 -7.05 34.20 11.42
CA ILE A 245 -7.28 33.45 10.16
C ILE A 245 -8.25 32.33 10.48
N ALA A 246 -9.53 32.54 10.17
CA ALA A 246 -10.46 31.43 10.03
C ALA A 246 -9.92 30.54 8.89
N VAL A 247 -9.18 29.50 9.24
CA VAL A 247 -8.93 28.42 8.27
C VAL A 247 -10.31 27.82 8.03
N PRO A 248 -10.96 28.08 6.88
CA PRO A 248 -12.24 27.48 6.63
C PRO A 248 -12.02 25.99 6.68
N TYR A 249 -12.71 25.30 7.59
CA TYR A 249 -12.95 23.88 7.48
C TYR A 249 -13.57 23.67 6.10
N LYS A 250 -12.73 23.38 5.12
CA LYS A 250 -13.20 22.86 3.84
C LYS A 250 -13.26 21.37 4.07
N PRO A 251 -14.48 20.80 4.21
CA PRO A 251 -14.60 19.37 4.02
C PRO A 251 -13.97 19.11 2.65
N SER A 252 -12.88 18.40 2.65
CA SER A 252 -12.20 18.03 1.41
C SER A 252 -13.23 17.28 0.57
N LEU A 253 -13.64 17.85 -0.57
CA LEU A 253 -14.44 17.19 -1.58
C LEU A 253 -13.68 16.01 -2.22
N ASN A 254 -12.39 15.89 -1.95
CA ASN A 254 -11.59 14.70 -2.19
C ASN A 254 -11.78 13.69 -1.06
N VAL A 255 -13.00 13.22 -0.86
CA VAL A 255 -13.27 11.96 -0.19
C VAL A 255 -12.75 10.89 -1.15
N GLN A 256 -11.51 10.51 -0.99
CA GLN A 256 -11.05 9.23 -1.51
C GLN A 256 -11.81 8.18 -0.68
N GLU A 257 -12.43 7.23 -1.34
CA GLU A 257 -13.50 6.38 -0.82
C GLU A 257 -13.30 5.81 0.60
N ASP A 258 -12.04 5.63 1.04
CA ASP A 258 -11.69 5.02 2.33
C ASP A 258 -10.96 5.96 3.31
N ALA A 259 -10.46 7.12 2.86
CA ALA A 259 -9.71 8.06 3.66
C ALA A 259 -10.44 9.39 3.80
N SER A 260 -10.57 9.90 5.02
CA SER A 260 -11.17 11.20 5.28
C SER A 260 -10.23 12.13 6.03
N PHE A 261 -9.97 13.29 5.45
CA PHE A 261 -9.24 14.35 6.09
C PHE A 261 -10.15 15.05 7.12
N LYS A 262 -9.70 15.16 8.37
CA LYS A 262 -10.48 15.76 9.45
C LYS A 262 -10.07 17.20 9.78
N GLY A 263 -8.88 17.61 9.41
CA GLY A 263 -8.35 18.94 9.68
C GLY A 263 -6.90 18.90 10.12
N TYR A 264 -6.48 19.96 10.81
CA TYR A 264 -5.14 20.09 11.36
C TYR A 264 -5.19 20.19 12.88
N LEU A 265 -4.22 19.56 13.53
CA LEU A 265 -3.90 19.84 14.93
C LEU A 265 -2.51 20.46 14.94
N ASP A 266 -2.44 21.74 15.35
CA ASP A 266 -1.26 22.58 15.18
C ASP A 266 -0.85 22.65 13.69
N ASP A 267 0.23 22.00 13.27
CA ASP A 267 0.75 21.92 11.89
C ASP A 267 0.57 20.54 11.25
N LYS A 268 -0.08 19.60 11.95
CA LYS A 268 -0.17 18.18 11.56
C LYS A 268 -1.52 17.83 10.97
N GLU A 269 -1.50 17.06 9.88
CA GLU A 269 -2.72 16.57 9.22
C GLU A 269 -3.37 15.45 10.02
N LEU A 270 -4.69 15.51 10.19
CA LEU A 270 -5.49 14.45 10.83
C LEU A 270 -6.24 13.65 9.78
N TRP A 271 -5.92 12.38 9.69
CA TRP A 271 -6.49 11.45 8.71
C TRP A 271 -7.17 10.26 9.39
N VAL A 272 -8.36 9.96 8.95
CA VAL A 272 -9.10 8.74 9.30
C VAL A 272 -9.15 7.83 8.09
N TYR A 273 -8.80 6.57 8.27
CA TYR A 273 -8.84 5.56 7.21
C TYR A 273 -9.62 4.33 7.69
N ASP A 274 -10.69 4.01 6.98
CA ASP A 274 -11.60 2.91 7.31
C ASP A 274 -11.69 1.83 6.21
N GLY A 275 -10.68 1.77 5.33
CA GLY A 275 -10.61 0.79 4.25
C GLY A 275 -10.61 -0.65 4.75
N THR A 276 -11.23 -1.53 3.97
CA THR A 276 -11.39 -2.95 4.29
C THR A 276 -10.88 -3.84 3.17
N TYR A 277 -10.45 -5.04 3.52
CA TYR A 277 -10.09 -6.09 2.56
C TYR A 277 -10.78 -7.41 2.91
N ARG A 278 -10.92 -8.29 1.93
CA ARG A 278 -11.63 -9.56 2.07
C ARG A 278 -10.66 -10.73 2.07
N LEU A 279 -10.72 -11.53 3.13
CA LEU A 279 -10.10 -12.84 3.22
C LEU A 279 -11.17 -13.94 3.12
N LYS A 280 -10.74 -15.19 2.96
CA LYS A 280 -11.63 -16.37 3.06
C LYS A 280 -12.36 -16.42 4.42
N SER A 281 -11.72 -15.93 5.48
CA SER A 281 -12.24 -15.87 6.86
C SER A 281 -13.21 -14.73 7.12
N GLY A 282 -13.40 -13.79 6.16
CA GLY A 282 -14.28 -12.63 6.30
C GLY A 282 -13.64 -11.31 5.87
N VAL A 283 -14.32 -10.21 6.18
CA VAL A 283 -13.85 -8.85 5.91
C VAL A 283 -13.01 -8.36 7.09
N LYS A 284 -11.83 -7.82 6.81
CA LYS A 284 -10.95 -7.19 7.81
C LYS A 284 -10.66 -5.75 7.41
N ARG A 285 -10.33 -4.91 8.38
CA ARG A 285 -9.84 -3.54 8.14
C ARG A 285 -8.34 -3.54 7.91
N PHE A 286 -7.85 -2.66 7.05
CA PHE A 286 -6.41 -2.43 6.90
C PHE A 286 -5.81 -1.84 8.17
N ILE A 287 -6.51 -0.87 8.79
CA ILE A 287 -6.13 -0.26 10.06
C ILE A 287 -7.03 -0.83 11.15
N PRO A 288 -6.47 -1.41 12.24
CA PRO A 288 -7.26 -1.88 13.38
C PRO A 288 -8.13 -0.77 13.97
N ASP A 289 -9.30 -1.14 14.50
CA ASP A 289 -10.27 -0.20 15.05
C ASP A 289 -9.74 0.65 16.21
N ASP A 290 -8.76 0.13 16.93
CA ASP A 290 -8.12 0.72 18.12
C ASP A 290 -6.75 1.33 17.83
N TYR A 291 -6.38 1.50 16.55
CA TYR A 291 -5.07 1.99 16.14
C TYR A 291 -5.00 3.51 16.04
N PHE A 292 -3.89 4.07 16.51
CA PHE A 292 -3.43 5.42 16.25
C PHE A 292 -1.93 5.43 15.92
N GLY A 293 -1.51 6.29 14.99
CA GLY A 293 -0.11 6.47 14.63
C GLY A 293 0.21 7.89 14.19
N ALA A 294 1.33 8.41 14.68
CA ALA A 294 1.95 9.64 14.23
C ALA A 294 3.04 9.33 13.21
N ILE A 295 3.01 9.97 12.05
CA ILE A 295 3.85 9.66 10.90
C ILE A 295 4.65 10.90 10.53
N SER A 296 5.97 10.80 10.55
CA SER A 296 6.89 11.87 10.18
C SER A 296 7.36 11.75 8.73
N ASP A 297 7.46 10.52 8.21
CA ASP A 297 7.97 10.25 6.89
C ASP A 297 6.86 9.85 5.91
N LEU A 298 6.74 10.62 4.83
CA LEU A 298 5.76 10.43 3.76
C LEU A 298 6.41 10.01 2.44
N ASN A 299 7.67 9.58 2.44
CA ASN A 299 8.48 9.31 1.25
C ASN A 299 8.86 7.84 1.09
N GLY A 300 8.08 6.92 1.63
CA GLY A 300 8.29 5.51 1.42
C GLY A 300 8.28 5.11 -0.06
N SER A 301 8.67 3.89 -0.35
CA SER A 301 8.79 3.36 -1.71
C SER A 301 8.11 2.01 -1.84
N ILE A 302 7.45 1.78 -2.95
CA ILE A 302 7.08 0.43 -3.40
C ILE A 302 8.00 0.08 -4.56
N ALA A 303 9.08 -0.63 -4.24
CA ALA A 303 10.04 -1.09 -5.22
C ALA A 303 9.42 -2.16 -6.12
N GLN A 304 9.70 -2.08 -7.42
CA GLN A 304 9.36 -3.10 -8.39
C GLN A 304 10.61 -3.89 -8.72
N CYS A 305 10.56 -5.20 -8.51
CA CYS A 305 11.69 -6.06 -8.73
C CYS A 305 11.51 -6.93 -9.98
N LYS A 306 12.56 -7.64 -10.36
CA LYS A 306 12.61 -8.48 -11.54
C LYS A 306 11.56 -9.59 -11.51
N ILE A 307 10.83 -9.73 -12.60
CA ILE A 307 9.88 -10.83 -12.80
C ILE A 307 10.66 -12.11 -13.14
N LYS A 308 10.46 -13.17 -12.34
CA LYS A 308 11.12 -14.48 -12.47
C LYS A 308 10.41 -15.37 -13.49
N ASN A 309 10.19 -14.84 -14.69
CA ASN A 309 9.55 -15.55 -15.78
C ASN A 309 10.44 -15.46 -17.03
N THR A 310 10.68 -16.60 -17.68
CA THR A 310 11.53 -16.67 -18.88
C THR A 310 11.01 -15.80 -20.02
N LEU A 311 9.70 -15.67 -20.16
CA LEU A 311 9.07 -14.85 -21.20
C LEU A 311 9.11 -13.35 -20.88
N ALA A 312 9.33 -12.99 -19.62
CA ALA A 312 9.51 -11.60 -19.20
C ALA A 312 10.89 -11.05 -19.56
N ASN A 313 11.86 -11.91 -19.96
CA ASN A 313 13.22 -11.51 -20.30
C ASN A 313 13.89 -10.59 -19.25
N GLY A 314 13.59 -10.79 -17.96
CA GLY A 314 14.10 -9.96 -16.89
C GLY A 314 13.41 -8.60 -16.75
N ALA A 315 12.25 -8.39 -17.34
CA ALA A 315 11.53 -7.14 -17.24
C ALA A 315 11.22 -6.78 -15.78
N VAL A 316 11.35 -5.49 -15.46
CA VAL A 316 10.97 -4.90 -14.19
C VAL A 316 9.72 -4.08 -14.43
N GLN A 317 8.58 -4.60 -13.99
CA GLN A 317 7.28 -3.95 -14.19
C GLN A 317 6.31 -4.33 -13.09
N LYS A 318 5.29 -3.50 -12.90
CA LYS A 318 4.28 -3.70 -11.86
C LYS A 318 3.49 -4.99 -12.09
N TYR A 319 3.08 -5.23 -13.33
CA TYR A 319 2.36 -6.43 -13.74
C TYR A 319 2.97 -7.02 -14.99
N PHE A 320 3.07 -8.32 -15.02
CA PHE A 320 3.43 -9.10 -16.20
C PHE A 320 2.30 -10.09 -16.48
N ASP A 321 1.49 -9.79 -17.49
CA ASP A 321 0.31 -10.55 -17.85
C ASP A 321 0.65 -11.60 -18.90
N ARG A 322 0.05 -12.78 -18.73
CA ARG A 322 0.19 -13.91 -19.66
C ARG A 322 -1.13 -14.62 -19.83
N GLN A 323 -1.33 -15.16 -21.04
CA GLN A 323 -2.44 -16.04 -21.33
C GLN A 323 -2.00 -17.23 -22.19
N TRP A 324 -2.72 -18.34 -22.05
CA TRP A 324 -2.53 -19.54 -22.87
C TRP A 324 -3.77 -20.41 -22.87
N TYR A 325 -3.94 -21.20 -23.92
CA TYR A 325 -5.02 -22.18 -24.03
C TYR A 325 -4.77 -23.40 -23.15
N ASN A 326 -5.86 -23.94 -22.61
CA ASN A 326 -5.92 -25.24 -21.95
C ASN A 326 -6.93 -26.13 -22.68
N GLU A 327 -6.56 -27.36 -22.98
CA GLU A 327 -7.38 -28.28 -23.76
C GLU A 327 -8.41 -28.98 -22.87
N ASP A 328 -8.05 -29.34 -21.65
CA ASP A 328 -8.91 -30.08 -20.72
C ASP A 328 -8.73 -29.55 -19.27
N PRO A 329 -9.74 -28.94 -18.67
CA PRO A 329 -10.96 -28.41 -19.31
C PRO A 329 -10.65 -27.28 -20.32
N SER A 330 -11.46 -27.23 -21.39
CA SER A 330 -11.27 -26.23 -22.44
C SER A 330 -11.47 -24.80 -21.91
N GLY A 331 -10.46 -23.96 -22.11
CA GLY A 331 -10.50 -22.59 -21.66
C GLY A 331 -9.20 -21.83 -21.86
N ILE A 332 -9.17 -20.56 -21.43
CA ILE A 332 -8.02 -19.68 -21.48
C ILE A 332 -7.55 -19.39 -20.07
N PHE A 333 -6.32 -19.75 -19.76
CA PHE A 333 -5.69 -19.30 -18.52
C PHE A 333 -5.16 -17.88 -18.68
N LEU A 334 -5.44 -17.08 -17.66
CA LEU A 334 -4.93 -15.73 -17.46
C LEU A 334 -4.13 -15.69 -16.16
N MET A 335 -2.90 -15.22 -16.24
CA MET A 335 -2.00 -15.15 -15.10
C MET A 335 -1.28 -13.81 -15.11
N THR A 336 -1.22 -13.19 -13.95
CA THR A 336 -0.48 -11.95 -13.72
C THR A 336 0.63 -12.21 -12.71
N GLU A 337 1.84 -11.77 -13.00
CA GLU A 337 2.98 -11.87 -12.08
C GLU A 337 3.42 -10.47 -11.64
N SER A 338 3.80 -10.33 -10.36
CA SER A 338 4.30 -9.09 -9.78
C SER A 338 5.28 -9.37 -8.66
N ALA A 339 6.36 -8.58 -8.57
CA ALA A 339 7.41 -8.73 -7.56
C ALA A 339 7.62 -7.40 -6.79
N PRO A 340 6.67 -6.97 -5.96
CA PRO A 340 6.77 -5.73 -5.20
C PRO A 340 7.53 -5.92 -3.88
N LEU A 341 8.15 -4.82 -3.41
CA LEU A 341 8.73 -4.69 -2.08
C LEU A 341 8.39 -3.33 -1.49
N ALA A 342 7.75 -3.30 -0.33
CA ALA A 342 7.54 -2.05 0.40
C ALA A 342 8.79 -1.70 1.22
N VAL A 343 9.26 -0.46 1.09
CA VAL A 343 10.47 0.03 1.77
C VAL A 343 10.15 1.38 2.42
N PRO A 344 10.33 1.52 3.75
CA PRO A 344 10.21 2.81 4.41
C PRO A 344 11.42 3.68 4.04
N SER A 345 11.24 4.98 3.93
CA SER A 345 12.37 5.91 3.77
C SER A 345 13.10 6.10 5.11
N ASN A 346 12.35 6.15 6.20
CA ASN A 346 12.88 6.14 7.57
C ASN A 346 12.19 5.05 8.38
N LYS A 347 12.93 4.06 8.86
CA LYS A 347 12.40 2.97 9.67
C LYS A 347 11.72 3.44 10.97
N ASN A 348 12.21 4.54 11.53
CA ASN A 348 11.71 5.16 12.75
C ASN A 348 10.70 6.30 12.51
N GLY A 349 10.22 6.44 11.29
CA GLY A 349 9.32 7.54 10.89
C GLY A 349 7.88 7.40 11.38
N VAL A 350 7.54 6.37 12.16
CA VAL A 350 6.19 6.15 12.68
C VAL A 350 6.24 5.76 14.14
N CYS A 351 5.47 6.47 14.98
CA CYS A 351 5.22 6.11 16.37
C CYS A 351 3.72 5.91 16.59
N GLY A 352 3.33 4.74 17.05
CA GLY A 352 1.93 4.42 17.30
C GLY A 352 1.73 2.96 17.68
N GLY A 353 0.46 2.56 17.78
CA GLY A 353 0.11 1.19 18.14
C GLY A 353 -1.39 1.01 18.29
N THR A 354 -1.77 -0.05 18.97
CA THR A 354 -3.15 -0.41 19.28
C THR A 354 -3.48 -0.17 20.76
N GLY A 355 -4.76 -0.31 21.13
CA GLY A 355 -5.22 -0.13 22.52
C GLY A 355 -5.61 1.31 22.85
N PHE A 356 -5.80 2.18 21.86
CA PHE A 356 -6.27 3.55 22.09
C PHE A 356 -7.75 3.63 22.49
N ILE A 357 -8.50 2.59 22.21
CA ILE A 357 -9.88 2.40 22.67
C ILE A 357 -10.09 0.94 23.12
N VAL A 358 -11.12 0.73 23.96
CA VAL A 358 -11.57 -0.59 24.41
C VAL A 358 -12.91 -0.93 23.80
#